data_8508d6c8567d439c6ef93328e7e5e7de
#
_entry.id   8508d6c8567d439c6ef93328e7e5e7de
#
_cell.length_a   1.000
_cell.length_b   1.000
_cell.length_c   1.000
_cell.angle_alpha   90.00
_cell.angle_beta   90.00
_cell.angle_gamma   90.00
#
_symmetry.space_group_name_H-M   'P 1'
#
loop_
_entity.id
_entity.type
_entity.pdbx_description
1 polymer ?
#
loop_
_entity_poly.entity_id
_entity_poly.type
_entity_poly.pdbx_seq_one_letter_code
_entity_poly.pdbx_strand_id
1 'polypeptide(L)'
;MIGNNKKMTIQEIIHGPKVTSMKEAMSRGEWHSGCSWCKRLEETTGTSGRTVRYASPETLAAIDADMNFFKLEHLVVNWSNLCNLTCVYCNDQTSTAWQSVKKIPINYVKNEHEDLIELARTQGHNIQGLSLGGGEPLLQKGLDVFLSHLNPATVSVMVTTNLSMEITTNPIYQILKTWPTVEWMVSFDNANKEKFEYVRDRAIWEQFVKNIRQMKQDGQQVNAHPAYSIYCALDLEEYYDFCVSENLGIYWCELNHPMELDIRRHSQTLRDLAVEEINRVIDKYGDRRSLAIDVLKTYRNTLQDNSYLKYQENFKSSETLAWHIEIENTLKKTNKFVELWPTLAKEIQ
;
A
#
# COMPACT_ATOMS: atom_id res chain seq x y z
N MET A 1 13.62 9.36 9.68
CA MET A 1 12.79 10.55 9.44
C MET A 1 13.69 11.74 9.23
N ILE A 2 13.55 12.46 8.11
CA ILE A 2 14.40 13.60 7.76
C ILE A 2 13.91 14.94 8.35
N GLY A 3 12.61 15.06 8.61
CA GLY A 3 11.99 16.23 9.24
C GLY A 3 10.59 15.93 9.75
N ASN A 4 9.94 16.91 10.34
CA ASN A 4 8.57 16.84 10.82
C ASN A 4 7.84 18.13 10.40
N ASN A 5 6.89 18.03 9.48
CA ASN A 5 6.13 19.16 8.94
C ASN A 5 5.24 19.89 9.98
N LYS A 6 4.98 19.27 11.14
CA LYS A 6 4.35 19.97 12.27
C LYS A 6 5.24 21.01 12.95
N LYS A 7 6.55 21.00 12.67
CA LYS A 7 7.56 21.86 13.32
C LYS A 7 8.44 22.60 12.33
N MET A 8 8.40 22.22 11.07
CA MET A 8 9.29 22.73 10.03
C MET A 8 8.50 22.78 8.72
N THR A 9 8.75 23.80 7.92
CA THR A 9 8.26 23.86 6.55
C THR A 9 8.93 22.79 5.69
N ILE A 10 8.32 22.43 4.56
CA ILE A 10 8.92 21.48 3.62
C ILE A 10 10.28 21.98 3.11
N GLN A 11 10.42 23.29 2.87
CA GLN A 11 11.68 23.90 2.47
C GLN A 11 12.78 23.72 3.54
N GLU A 12 12.46 23.97 4.80
CA GLU A 12 13.40 23.73 5.91
C GLU A 12 13.79 22.25 6.05
N ILE A 13 12.88 21.33 5.75
CA ILE A 13 13.18 19.90 5.74
C ILE A 13 14.13 19.54 4.61
N ILE A 14 13.88 20.01 3.38
CA ILE A 14 14.64 19.67 2.18
C ILE A 14 16.07 20.24 2.25
N HIS A 15 16.21 21.45 2.76
CA HIS A 15 17.51 22.13 2.91
C HIS A 15 18.11 21.94 4.32
N GLY A 16 17.48 21.11 5.15
CA GLY A 16 17.91 20.89 6.52
C GLY A 16 19.18 20.04 6.64
N PRO A 17 19.85 20.10 7.81
CA PRO A 17 21.18 19.52 8.00
C PRO A 17 21.22 18.00 7.75
N LYS A 18 20.11 17.27 8.00
CA LYS A 18 20.05 15.84 7.72
C LYS A 18 20.08 15.52 6.23
N VAL A 19 19.33 16.25 5.42
CA VAL A 19 19.30 16.05 3.97
C VAL A 19 20.65 16.49 3.37
N THR A 20 21.20 17.60 3.84
CA THR A 20 22.52 18.08 3.42
C THR A 20 23.60 17.04 3.70
N SER A 21 23.66 16.48 4.92
CA SER A 21 24.66 15.45 5.26
C SER A 21 24.47 14.15 4.46
N MET A 22 23.23 13.80 4.10
CA MET A 22 22.97 12.66 3.20
C MET A 22 23.49 12.93 1.77
N LYS A 23 23.24 14.13 1.23
CA LYS A 23 23.75 14.54 -0.09
C LYS A 23 25.29 14.55 -0.11
N GLU A 24 25.92 15.12 0.90
CA GLU A 24 27.39 15.16 1.03
C GLU A 24 28.01 13.75 1.12
N ALA A 25 27.43 12.84 1.90
CA ALA A 25 27.91 11.45 1.96
C ALA A 25 27.78 10.78 0.58
N MET A 26 26.63 10.94 -0.07
CA MET A 26 26.37 10.33 -1.38
C MET A 26 27.29 10.91 -2.48
N SER A 27 27.61 12.21 -2.45
CA SER A 27 28.54 12.83 -3.42
C SER A 27 29.98 12.29 -3.28
N ARG A 28 30.35 11.79 -2.10
CA ARG A 28 31.65 11.12 -1.86
C ARG A 28 31.59 9.60 -2.10
N GLY A 29 30.47 9.07 -2.58
CA GLY A 29 30.27 7.61 -2.72
C GLY A 29 30.10 6.86 -1.40
N GLU A 30 29.84 7.57 -0.30
CA GLU A 30 29.69 7.01 1.04
C GLU A 30 28.22 6.70 1.37
N TRP A 31 28.02 5.70 2.25
CA TRP A 31 26.70 5.41 2.78
C TRP A 31 26.39 6.22 4.03
N HIS A 32 25.38 7.07 3.96
CA HIS A 32 24.85 7.73 5.15
C HIS A 32 24.07 6.74 6.04
N SER A 33 24.08 6.92 7.35
CA SER A 33 23.37 6.05 8.30
C SER A 33 21.85 5.92 8.01
N GLY A 34 21.23 6.97 7.49
CA GLY A 34 19.83 6.96 7.05
C GLY A 34 19.54 6.09 5.81
N CYS A 35 20.58 5.63 5.12
CA CYS A 35 20.47 4.81 3.90
C CYS A 35 20.70 3.31 4.16
N SER A 36 20.77 2.88 5.42
CA SER A 36 21.09 1.49 5.81
C SER A 36 20.17 0.44 5.18
N TRP A 37 18.89 0.76 4.99
CA TRP A 37 17.94 -0.13 4.32
C TRP A 37 18.27 -0.31 2.83
N CYS A 38 18.45 0.79 2.09
CA CYS A 38 18.83 0.74 0.67
C CYS A 38 20.16 0.02 0.49
N LYS A 39 21.16 0.29 1.37
CA LYS A 39 22.44 -0.41 1.37
C LYS A 39 22.27 -1.91 1.45
N ARG A 40 21.52 -2.39 2.47
CA ARG A 40 21.27 -3.81 2.66
C ARG A 40 20.57 -4.44 1.46
N LEU A 41 19.58 -3.74 0.90
CA LEU A 41 18.83 -4.21 -0.25
C LEU A 41 19.74 -4.34 -1.48
N GLU A 42 20.61 -3.36 -1.75
CA GLU A 42 21.57 -3.41 -2.85
C GLU A 42 22.61 -4.51 -2.65
N GLU A 43 23.08 -4.75 -1.43
CA GLU A 43 24.01 -5.84 -1.10
C GLU A 43 23.37 -7.22 -1.31
N THR A 44 22.05 -7.36 -1.15
CA THR A 44 21.34 -8.65 -1.27
C THR A 44 20.71 -8.88 -2.62
N THR A 45 20.19 -7.85 -3.29
CA THR A 45 19.42 -7.96 -4.54
C THR A 45 20.05 -7.23 -5.73
N GLY A 46 21.12 -6.46 -5.51
CA GLY A 46 21.75 -5.61 -6.52
C GLY A 46 20.99 -4.31 -6.83
N THR A 47 19.78 -4.12 -6.28
CA THR A 47 18.92 -2.96 -6.58
C THR A 47 18.26 -2.39 -5.35
N SER A 48 17.91 -1.11 -5.38
CA SER A 48 17.06 -0.46 -4.37
C SER A 48 16.25 0.67 -5.01
N GLY A 49 15.36 1.31 -4.24
CA GLY A 49 14.65 2.50 -4.70
C GLY A 49 15.58 3.64 -5.16
N ARG A 50 16.83 3.65 -4.71
CA ARG A 50 17.87 4.60 -5.12
C ARG A 50 18.41 4.30 -6.53
N THR A 51 18.57 3.01 -6.86
CA THR A 51 19.18 2.59 -8.13
C THR A 51 18.18 2.47 -9.28
N VAL A 52 16.89 2.30 -8.98
CA VAL A 52 15.83 2.15 -10.00
C VAL A 52 15.15 3.47 -10.38
N ARG A 53 15.36 4.54 -9.63
CA ARG A 53 14.86 5.86 -9.95
C ARG A 53 15.98 6.72 -10.49
N TYR A 54 15.96 6.96 -11.79
CA TYR A 54 16.95 7.79 -12.47
C TYR A 54 16.41 9.22 -12.60
N ALA A 55 17.24 10.19 -12.20
CA ALA A 55 17.00 11.57 -12.58
C ALA A 55 17.32 11.77 -14.07
N SER A 56 16.66 12.74 -14.71
CA SER A 56 17.00 13.10 -16.09
C SER A 56 18.45 13.59 -16.19
N PRO A 57 19.11 13.49 -17.37
CA PRO A 57 20.45 14.05 -17.56
C PRO A 57 20.56 15.51 -17.15
N GLU A 58 19.53 16.30 -17.41
CA GLU A 58 19.47 17.73 -17.04
C GLU A 58 19.42 17.89 -15.51
N THR A 59 18.65 17.06 -14.82
CA THR A 59 18.57 17.06 -13.35
C THR A 59 19.91 16.65 -12.74
N LEU A 60 20.59 15.64 -13.30
CA LEU A 60 21.92 15.23 -12.85
C LEU A 60 22.95 16.36 -13.03
N ALA A 61 22.97 17.01 -14.20
CA ALA A 61 23.85 18.14 -14.47
C ALA A 61 23.58 19.32 -13.51
N ALA A 62 22.33 19.58 -13.16
CA ALA A 62 21.96 20.63 -12.21
C ALA A 62 22.42 20.28 -10.78
N ILE A 63 22.34 19.01 -10.38
CA ILE A 63 22.86 18.53 -9.08
C ILE A 63 24.39 18.65 -9.02
N ASP A 64 25.08 18.32 -10.11
CA ASP A 64 26.53 18.44 -10.20
C ASP A 64 26.99 19.90 -10.13
N ALA A 65 26.22 20.83 -10.69
CA ALA A 65 26.49 22.26 -10.65
C ALA A 65 26.15 22.89 -9.30
N ASP A 66 25.11 22.44 -8.61
CA ASP A 66 24.71 22.93 -7.29
C ASP A 66 24.15 21.78 -6.43
N MET A 67 24.87 21.39 -5.41
CA MET A 67 24.47 20.34 -4.46
C MET A 67 23.19 20.70 -3.68
N ASN A 68 22.79 21.97 -3.63
CA ASN A 68 21.54 22.41 -3.03
C ASN A 68 20.37 22.40 -4.03
N PHE A 69 20.63 22.07 -5.30
CA PHE A 69 19.57 21.97 -6.30
C PHE A 69 18.46 21.03 -5.81
N PHE A 70 17.23 21.47 -5.96
CA PHE A 70 16.04 20.71 -5.63
C PHE A 70 14.98 20.86 -6.72
N LYS A 71 14.53 19.74 -7.24
CA LYS A 71 13.41 19.63 -8.18
C LYS A 71 12.50 18.51 -7.72
N LEU A 72 11.22 18.79 -7.51
CA LEU A 72 10.25 17.82 -7.09
C LEU A 72 9.61 17.15 -8.30
N GLU A 73 10.05 15.96 -8.67
CA GLU A 73 9.53 15.21 -9.81
C GLU A 73 8.56 14.11 -9.40
N HIS A 74 8.76 13.49 -8.23
CA HIS A 74 7.91 12.41 -7.72
C HIS A 74 7.51 12.68 -6.28
N LEU A 75 6.21 12.58 -6.02
CA LEU A 75 5.64 12.83 -4.71
C LEU A 75 4.76 11.67 -4.26
N VAL A 76 5.01 11.15 -3.06
CA VAL A 76 4.15 10.20 -2.37
C VAL A 76 3.45 10.93 -1.24
N VAL A 77 2.13 10.99 -1.28
CA VAL A 77 1.33 11.73 -0.31
C VAL A 77 0.38 10.79 0.43
N ASN A 78 0.61 10.70 1.72
CA ASN A 78 -0.39 10.20 2.67
C ASN A 78 -1.11 11.41 3.27
N TRP A 79 -2.21 11.84 2.63
CA TRP A 79 -2.86 13.12 2.94
C TRP A 79 -3.29 13.24 4.39
N SER A 80 -3.99 12.24 4.89
CA SER A 80 -4.30 12.10 6.32
C SER A 80 -4.68 10.64 6.64
N ASN A 81 -4.97 10.36 7.91
CA ASN A 81 -5.51 9.07 8.34
C ASN A 81 -7.05 9.02 8.29
N LEU A 82 -7.71 9.98 7.65
CA LEU A 82 -9.16 9.95 7.46
C LEU A 82 -9.55 8.73 6.62
N CYS A 83 -10.26 7.80 7.23
CA CYS A 83 -10.70 6.56 6.61
C CYS A 83 -12.05 6.14 7.21
N ASN A 84 -12.90 5.56 6.41
CA ASN A 84 -14.22 5.06 6.80
C ASN A 84 -14.22 3.57 7.17
N LEU A 85 -13.14 2.83 6.93
CA LEU A 85 -13.04 1.41 7.23
C LEU A 85 -12.23 1.13 8.49
N THR A 86 -12.55 -0.01 9.12
CA THR A 86 -11.81 -0.61 10.24
C THR A 86 -11.21 -1.94 9.82
N CYS A 87 -10.43 -1.95 8.72
CA CYS A 87 -9.77 -3.16 8.25
C CYS A 87 -8.99 -3.84 9.38
N VAL A 88 -9.09 -5.16 9.46
CA VAL A 88 -8.56 -5.93 10.61
C VAL A 88 -7.06 -5.74 10.86
N TYR A 89 -6.26 -5.47 9.83
CA TYR A 89 -4.81 -5.22 9.96
C TYR A 89 -4.44 -3.74 10.06
N CYS A 90 -5.42 -2.83 10.05
CA CYS A 90 -5.20 -1.41 10.32
C CYS A 90 -5.29 -1.09 11.82
N ASN A 91 -4.95 0.14 12.16
CA ASN A 91 -4.96 0.62 13.55
C ASN A 91 -5.43 2.09 13.64
N ASP A 92 -5.47 2.61 14.85
CA ASP A 92 -5.88 3.98 15.17
C ASP A 92 -4.91 5.06 14.66
N GLN A 93 -3.69 4.73 14.29
CA GLN A 93 -2.76 5.69 13.68
C GLN A 93 -3.08 5.90 12.20
N THR A 94 -3.60 4.87 11.52
CA THR A 94 -3.83 4.84 10.08
C THR A 94 -5.29 5.00 9.67
N SER A 95 -6.23 4.92 10.63
CA SER A 95 -7.67 5.07 10.37
C SER A 95 -8.41 5.80 11.48
N THR A 96 -9.14 6.87 11.13
CA THR A 96 -10.03 7.56 12.05
C THR A 96 -11.24 6.71 12.45
N ALA A 97 -11.66 5.75 11.64
CA ALA A 97 -12.70 4.80 12.02
C ALA A 97 -12.23 3.89 13.17
N TRP A 98 -10.96 3.47 13.18
CA TRP A 98 -10.37 2.77 14.32
C TRP A 98 -10.28 3.64 15.59
N GLN A 99 -9.96 4.94 15.45
CA GLN A 99 -9.99 5.88 16.57
C GLN A 99 -11.39 5.95 17.19
N SER A 100 -12.41 6.01 16.35
CA SER A 100 -13.81 6.00 16.81
C SER A 100 -14.17 4.72 17.56
N VAL A 101 -13.78 3.53 17.05
CA VAL A 101 -14.02 2.24 17.70
C VAL A 101 -13.33 2.17 19.07
N LYS A 102 -12.08 2.60 19.14
CA LYS A 102 -11.29 2.62 20.39
C LYS A 102 -11.68 3.78 21.33
N LYS A 103 -12.62 4.63 20.93
CA LYS A 103 -13.04 5.84 21.68
C LYS A 103 -11.87 6.77 22.02
N ILE A 104 -10.89 6.83 21.14
CA ILE A 104 -9.77 7.77 21.22
C ILE A 104 -10.20 9.06 20.52
N PRO A 105 -9.79 10.24 21.01
CA PRO A 105 -10.06 11.50 20.30
C PRO A 105 -9.61 11.43 18.85
N ILE A 106 -10.53 11.77 17.93
CA ILE A 106 -10.20 11.77 16.51
C ILE A 106 -9.17 12.85 16.25
N ASN A 107 -7.96 12.41 15.99
CA ASN A 107 -6.82 13.24 15.67
C ASN A 107 -6.51 13.09 14.19
N TYR A 108 -7.29 13.73 13.32
CA TYR A 108 -6.84 13.95 11.96
C TYR A 108 -6.36 15.39 11.83
N VAL A 109 -5.32 15.54 11.06
CA VAL A 109 -4.63 16.81 10.89
C VAL A 109 -5.51 17.75 10.05
N LYS A 110 -5.98 18.82 10.67
CA LYS A 110 -6.96 19.71 10.05
C LYS A 110 -6.37 20.76 9.12
N ASN A 111 -5.12 21.19 9.27
CA ASN A 111 -4.56 22.35 8.56
C ASN A 111 -3.11 22.15 8.08
N GLU A 112 -2.60 20.92 8.08
CA GLU A 112 -1.21 20.65 7.68
C GLU A 112 -1.06 20.53 6.16
N HIS A 113 -2.17 20.70 5.42
CA HIS A 113 -2.18 20.59 3.97
C HIS A 113 -1.82 21.90 3.26
N GLU A 114 -1.82 23.04 3.96
CA GLU A 114 -1.44 24.32 3.36
C GLU A 114 -0.02 24.30 2.79
N ASP A 115 0.92 23.68 3.52
CA ASP A 115 2.29 23.50 3.04
C ASP A 115 2.37 22.62 1.78
N LEU A 116 1.53 21.56 1.69
CA LEU A 116 1.45 20.71 0.50
C LEU A 116 0.80 21.42 -0.67
N ILE A 117 -0.24 22.21 -0.42
CA ILE A 117 -0.90 23.02 -1.45
C ILE A 117 0.05 24.11 -1.95
N GLU A 118 0.80 24.76 -1.05
CA GLU A 118 1.83 25.73 -1.42
C GLU A 118 2.97 25.08 -2.22
N LEU A 119 3.38 23.87 -1.83
CA LEU A 119 4.35 23.09 -2.59
C LEU A 119 3.83 22.76 -4.00
N ALA A 120 2.57 22.36 -4.14
CA ALA A 120 1.97 22.12 -5.45
C ALA A 120 1.87 23.39 -6.28
N ARG A 121 1.53 24.52 -5.67
CA ARG A 121 1.46 25.82 -6.33
C ARG A 121 2.83 26.28 -6.88
N THR A 122 3.90 26.05 -6.13
CA THR A 122 5.26 26.50 -6.47
C THR A 122 6.05 25.49 -7.30
N GLN A 123 5.87 24.18 -7.08
CA GLN A 123 6.61 23.09 -7.69
C GLN A 123 5.76 22.16 -8.57
N GLY A 124 4.44 22.38 -8.64
CA GLY A 124 3.53 21.48 -9.35
C GLY A 124 3.88 21.26 -10.82
N HIS A 125 4.47 22.27 -11.48
CA HIS A 125 4.94 22.19 -12.86
C HIS A 125 6.11 21.21 -13.06
N ASN A 126 6.83 20.85 -12.00
CA ASN A 126 7.92 19.87 -12.03
C ASN A 126 7.45 18.45 -11.71
N ILE A 127 6.28 18.28 -11.10
CA ILE A 127 5.77 16.98 -10.68
C ILE A 127 5.39 16.18 -11.93
N GLN A 128 5.96 14.99 -12.06
CA GLN A 128 5.69 14.02 -13.13
C GLN A 128 5.02 12.76 -12.59
N GLY A 129 5.23 12.43 -11.31
CA GLY A 129 4.64 11.27 -10.65
C GLY A 129 4.04 11.63 -9.30
N LEU A 130 2.80 11.18 -9.07
CA LEU A 130 2.08 11.37 -7.83
C LEU A 130 1.50 10.04 -7.35
N SER A 131 1.84 9.64 -6.13
CA SER A 131 1.18 8.51 -5.47
C SER A 131 0.33 9.02 -4.32
N LEU A 132 -0.96 8.74 -4.37
CA LEU A 132 -1.94 9.13 -3.35
C LEU A 132 -2.31 7.92 -2.49
N GLY A 133 -2.11 8.04 -1.19
CA GLY A 133 -2.43 7.04 -0.18
C GLY A 133 -2.86 7.68 1.14
N GLY A 134 -2.66 6.96 2.23
CA GLY A 134 -3.01 7.39 3.58
C GLY A 134 -4.19 6.60 4.13
N GLY A 135 -5.19 7.25 4.75
CA GLY A 135 -6.42 6.59 5.15
C GLY A 135 -7.23 6.17 3.92
N GLU A 136 -8.11 7.04 3.43
CA GLU A 136 -8.82 6.85 2.15
C GLU A 136 -8.72 8.12 1.29
N PRO A 137 -7.99 8.09 0.16
CA PRO A 137 -7.81 9.27 -0.68
C PRO A 137 -9.11 9.93 -1.16
N LEU A 138 -10.13 9.13 -1.46
CA LEU A 138 -11.41 9.64 -1.94
C LEU A 138 -12.25 10.38 -0.88
N LEU A 139 -11.81 10.36 0.39
CA LEU A 139 -12.43 11.10 1.50
C LEU A 139 -11.70 12.40 1.85
N GLN A 140 -10.52 12.65 1.26
CA GLN A 140 -9.64 13.71 1.73
C GLN A 140 -10.15 15.10 1.34
N LYS A 141 -10.32 15.97 2.33
CA LYS A 141 -10.68 17.37 2.11
C LYS A 141 -9.46 18.18 1.68
N GLY A 142 -9.62 19.06 0.69
CA GLY A 142 -8.55 19.92 0.18
C GLY A 142 -7.60 19.22 -0.80
N LEU A 143 -7.77 17.91 -1.04
CA LEU A 143 -7.01 17.21 -2.07
C LEU A 143 -7.38 17.71 -3.47
N ASP A 144 -8.62 18.10 -3.70
CA ASP A 144 -9.11 18.75 -4.91
C ASP A 144 -8.35 20.06 -5.20
N VAL A 145 -8.13 20.90 -4.17
CA VAL A 145 -7.34 22.13 -4.28
C VAL A 145 -5.87 21.81 -4.65
N PHE A 146 -5.26 20.83 -3.98
CA PHE A 146 -3.91 20.39 -4.32
C PHE A 146 -3.81 19.92 -5.77
N LEU A 147 -4.73 19.08 -6.24
CA LEU A 147 -4.76 18.57 -7.61
C LEU A 147 -4.93 19.69 -8.64
N SER A 148 -5.66 20.76 -8.33
CA SER A 148 -5.87 21.90 -9.23
C SER A 148 -4.59 22.66 -9.58
N HIS A 149 -3.52 22.50 -8.81
CA HIS A 149 -2.21 23.09 -9.08
C HIS A 149 -1.28 22.20 -9.91
N LEU A 150 -1.70 21.01 -10.27
CA LEU A 150 -0.93 20.07 -11.07
C LEU A 150 -1.39 20.11 -12.54
N ASN A 151 -0.49 19.74 -13.45
CA ASN A 151 -0.84 19.64 -14.87
C ASN A 151 -1.28 18.21 -15.21
N PRO A 152 -2.57 17.95 -15.49
CA PRO A 152 -3.07 16.60 -15.80
C PRO A 152 -2.36 15.92 -16.97
N ALA A 153 -1.85 16.70 -17.92
CA ALA A 153 -1.23 16.16 -19.14
C ALA A 153 0.18 15.61 -18.90
N THR A 154 0.84 15.99 -17.80
CA THR A 154 2.24 15.63 -17.53
C THR A 154 2.43 14.78 -16.29
N VAL A 155 1.40 14.71 -15.42
CA VAL A 155 1.48 13.96 -14.14
C VAL A 155 0.84 12.59 -14.29
N SER A 156 1.62 11.54 -14.03
CA SER A 156 1.10 10.19 -13.82
C SER A 156 0.66 10.04 -12.36
N VAL A 157 -0.56 9.61 -12.13
CA VAL A 157 -1.12 9.46 -10.78
C VAL A 157 -1.40 8.00 -10.47
N MET A 158 -0.92 7.53 -9.33
CA MET A 158 -1.30 6.25 -8.74
C MET A 158 -2.14 6.50 -7.49
N VAL A 159 -3.34 5.95 -7.41
CA VAL A 159 -4.26 6.12 -6.28
C VAL A 159 -4.52 4.78 -5.61
N THR A 160 -4.10 4.64 -4.35
CA THR A 160 -4.44 3.45 -3.55
C THR A 160 -5.70 3.71 -2.75
N THR A 161 -6.79 3.02 -3.08
CA THR A 161 -8.13 3.26 -2.48
C THR A 161 -8.77 1.95 -1.99
N ASN A 162 -9.56 2.05 -0.93
CA ASN A 162 -10.43 0.97 -0.47
C ASN A 162 -11.71 0.83 -1.30
N LEU A 163 -12.00 1.81 -2.13
CA LEU A 163 -13.12 1.88 -3.08
C LEU A 163 -14.51 1.55 -2.47
N SER A 164 -14.71 1.81 -1.18
CA SER A 164 -15.92 1.41 -0.45
C SER A 164 -17.08 2.39 -0.54
N MET A 165 -16.86 3.58 -1.11
CA MET A 165 -17.88 4.61 -1.22
C MET A 165 -18.45 4.73 -2.63
N GLU A 166 -19.60 5.40 -2.77
CA GLU A 166 -20.16 5.74 -4.08
C GLU A 166 -19.21 6.70 -4.84
N ILE A 167 -18.71 6.27 -6.00
CA ILE A 167 -17.71 7.03 -6.78
C ILE A 167 -18.33 7.99 -7.79
N THR A 168 -19.56 7.74 -8.24
CA THR A 168 -20.19 8.53 -9.30
C THR A 168 -20.42 10.00 -8.92
N THR A 169 -20.52 10.26 -7.61
CA THR A 169 -20.67 11.61 -7.05
C THR A 169 -19.43 12.08 -6.26
N ASN A 170 -18.37 11.27 -6.20
CA ASN A 170 -17.17 11.61 -5.44
C ASN A 170 -16.34 12.67 -6.17
N PRO A 171 -16.05 13.83 -5.56
CA PRO A 171 -15.39 14.95 -6.24
C PRO A 171 -13.96 14.60 -6.67
N ILE A 172 -13.19 13.87 -5.86
CA ILE A 172 -11.80 13.49 -6.19
C ILE A 172 -11.80 12.51 -7.38
N TYR A 173 -12.70 11.51 -7.36
CA TYR A 173 -12.85 10.60 -8.49
C TYR A 173 -13.24 11.35 -9.78
N GLN A 174 -14.20 12.29 -9.69
CA GLN A 174 -14.65 13.07 -10.86
C GLN A 174 -13.53 13.93 -11.46
N ILE A 175 -12.61 14.45 -10.64
CA ILE A 175 -11.42 15.15 -11.13
C ILE A 175 -10.47 14.17 -11.81
N LEU A 176 -10.04 13.13 -11.07
CA LEU A 176 -8.99 12.24 -11.54
C LEU A 176 -9.39 11.39 -12.75
N LYS A 177 -10.66 11.00 -12.88
CA LYS A 177 -11.10 10.22 -14.05
C LYS A 177 -10.96 10.95 -15.39
N THR A 178 -10.78 12.28 -15.36
CA THR A 178 -10.53 13.09 -16.58
C THR A 178 -9.05 13.20 -16.93
N TRP A 179 -8.16 12.75 -16.06
CA TRP A 179 -6.72 12.81 -16.28
C TRP A 179 -6.26 11.64 -17.17
N PRO A 180 -5.35 11.87 -18.13
CA PRO A 180 -4.99 10.85 -19.11
C PRO A 180 -4.19 9.68 -18.54
N THR A 181 -3.51 9.88 -17.39
CA THR A 181 -2.62 8.87 -16.82
C THR A 181 -2.92 8.71 -15.34
N VAL A 182 -3.98 7.94 -15.03
CA VAL A 182 -4.33 7.55 -13.66
C VAL A 182 -4.40 6.03 -13.55
N GLU A 183 -3.68 5.48 -12.58
CA GLU A 183 -3.69 4.08 -12.23
C GLU A 183 -4.35 3.91 -10.86
N TRP A 184 -5.43 3.15 -10.81
CA TRP A 184 -6.17 2.88 -9.58
C TRP A 184 -5.76 1.54 -9.00
N MET A 185 -5.22 1.58 -7.79
CA MET A 185 -4.82 0.44 -6.98
C MET A 185 -5.92 0.15 -5.96
N VAL A 186 -6.83 -0.76 -6.29
CA VAL A 186 -7.97 -1.07 -5.42
C VAL A 186 -7.60 -2.16 -4.42
N SER A 187 -7.79 -1.83 -3.15
CA SER A 187 -7.34 -2.67 -2.05
C SER A 187 -8.39 -3.70 -1.67
N PHE A 188 -8.15 -4.98 -1.96
CA PHE A 188 -8.92 -6.11 -1.46
C PHE A 188 -8.04 -7.36 -1.38
N ASP A 189 -8.32 -8.25 -0.43
CA ASP A 189 -7.44 -9.35 -0.08
C ASP A 189 -8.09 -10.71 -0.32
N ASN A 190 -9.38 -10.73 -0.62
CA ASN A 190 -10.14 -11.95 -0.91
C ASN A 190 -11.29 -11.64 -1.89
N ALA A 191 -11.65 -12.57 -2.75
CA ALA A 191 -12.75 -12.45 -3.72
C ALA A 191 -14.07 -13.03 -3.21
N ASN A 192 -14.04 -13.74 -2.10
CA ASN A 192 -15.25 -14.19 -1.40
C ASN A 192 -15.84 -13.03 -0.61
N LYS A 193 -17.15 -12.78 -0.76
CA LYS A 193 -17.87 -11.68 -0.11
C LYS A 193 -17.66 -11.64 1.40
N GLU A 194 -17.92 -12.74 2.07
CA GLU A 194 -17.90 -12.79 3.54
C GLU A 194 -16.47 -12.59 4.09
N LYS A 195 -15.47 -13.16 3.41
CA LYS A 195 -14.06 -12.99 3.73
C LYS A 195 -13.60 -11.57 3.47
N PHE A 196 -14.01 -10.96 2.33
CA PHE A 196 -13.73 -9.56 2.03
C PHE A 196 -14.29 -8.64 3.10
N GLU A 197 -15.58 -8.78 3.46
CA GLU A 197 -16.26 -7.94 4.46
C GLU A 197 -15.73 -8.21 5.88
N TYR A 198 -15.19 -9.40 6.15
CA TYR A 198 -14.48 -9.65 7.40
C TYR A 198 -13.18 -8.86 7.47
N VAL A 199 -12.34 -8.92 6.44
CA VAL A 199 -11.02 -8.26 6.41
C VAL A 199 -11.16 -6.76 6.28
N ARG A 200 -12.03 -6.29 5.38
CA ARG A 200 -12.33 -4.88 5.09
C ARG A 200 -13.58 -4.44 5.84
N ASP A 201 -13.55 -4.56 7.17
CA ASP A 201 -14.69 -4.25 8.02
C ASP A 201 -15.32 -2.89 7.68
N ARG A 202 -16.66 -2.86 7.55
CA ARG A 202 -17.53 -1.80 7.04
C ARG A 202 -17.52 -1.61 5.52
N ALA A 203 -16.73 -2.35 4.76
CA ALA A 203 -16.90 -2.39 3.31
C ALA A 203 -18.10 -3.28 2.95
N ILE A 204 -18.69 -3.03 1.79
CA ILE A 204 -19.80 -3.80 1.22
C ILE A 204 -19.33 -4.34 -0.13
N TRP A 205 -19.28 -5.65 -0.29
CA TRP A 205 -18.78 -6.33 -1.48
C TRP A 205 -19.48 -5.88 -2.77
N GLU A 206 -20.79 -5.81 -2.75
CA GLU A 206 -21.59 -5.41 -3.92
C GLU A 206 -21.27 -3.98 -4.37
N GLN A 207 -21.07 -3.06 -3.42
CA GLN A 207 -20.69 -1.69 -3.73
C GLN A 207 -19.27 -1.62 -4.30
N PHE A 208 -18.34 -2.40 -3.72
CA PHE A 208 -16.97 -2.50 -4.20
C PHE A 208 -16.91 -2.99 -5.65
N VAL A 209 -17.59 -4.11 -5.96
CA VAL A 209 -17.64 -4.66 -7.32
C VAL A 209 -18.34 -3.72 -8.29
N LYS A 210 -19.46 -3.09 -7.88
CA LYS A 210 -20.15 -2.06 -8.66
C LYS A 210 -19.20 -0.92 -9.04
N ASN A 211 -18.40 -0.45 -8.09
CA ASN A 211 -17.46 0.63 -8.31
C ASN A 211 -16.33 0.23 -9.28
N ILE A 212 -15.75 -0.97 -9.17
CA ILE A 212 -14.78 -1.49 -10.14
C ILE A 212 -15.37 -1.44 -11.56
N ARG A 213 -16.58 -1.97 -11.74
CA ARG A 213 -17.22 -2.01 -13.05
C ARG A 213 -17.54 -0.63 -13.58
N GLN A 214 -17.94 0.30 -12.72
CA GLN A 214 -18.16 1.70 -13.10
C GLN A 214 -16.86 2.37 -13.55
N MET A 215 -15.76 2.20 -12.81
CA MET A 215 -14.46 2.74 -13.20
C MET A 215 -14.01 2.23 -14.57
N LYS A 216 -14.25 0.97 -14.85
CA LYS A 216 -13.93 0.36 -16.16
C LYS A 216 -14.81 0.89 -17.28
N GLN A 217 -16.10 1.13 -17.03
CA GLN A 217 -17.00 1.80 -17.96
C GLN A 217 -16.55 3.24 -18.24
N ASP A 218 -15.99 3.91 -17.23
CA ASP A 218 -15.39 5.25 -17.37
C ASP A 218 -14.01 5.21 -18.05
N GLY A 219 -13.53 4.05 -18.52
CA GLY A 219 -12.25 3.88 -19.22
C GLY A 219 -11.02 3.90 -18.31
N GLN A 220 -11.19 3.75 -17.00
CA GLN A 220 -10.09 3.82 -16.05
C GLN A 220 -9.27 2.53 -15.99
N GLN A 221 -7.96 2.66 -15.77
CA GLN A 221 -7.06 1.55 -15.49
C GLN A 221 -7.18 1.17 -14.01
N VAL A 222 -7.76 0.00 -13.73
CA VAL A 222 -7.99 -0.51 -12.38
C VAL A 222 -7.16 -1.77 -12.16
N ASN A 223 -6.41 -1.79 -11.06
CA ASN A 223 -5.58 -2.92 -10.65
C ASN A 223 -5.92 -3.34 -9.22
N ALA A 224 -5.90 -4.62 -8.97
CA ALA A 224 -5.98 -5.20 -7.65
C ALA A 224 -4.68 -4.96 -6.86
N HIS A 225 -4.79 -4.56 -5.60
CA HIS A 225 -3.67 -4.32 -4.71
C HIS A 225 -3.83 -5.07 -3.37
N PRO A 226 -3.69 -6.40 -3.40
CA PRO A 226 -3.83 -7.24 -2.21
C PRO A 226 -2.58 -7.18 -1.33
N ALA A 227 -2.80 -7.32 -0.01
CA ALA A 227 -1.76 -7.61 0.94
C ALA A 227 -1.62 -9.14 1.08
N TYR A 228 -0.48 -9.71 0.62
CA TYR A 228 -0.24 -11.14 0.76
C TYR A 228 -0.12 -11.52 2.24
N SER A 229 -1.09 -12.27 2.72
CA SER A 229 -1.29 -12.60 4.13
C SER A 229 -2.05 -13.91 4.28
N ILE A 230 -2.28 -14.37 5.52
CA ILE A 230 -3.10 -15.56 5.79
C ILE A 230 -4.52 -15.45 5.19
N TYR A 231 -5.04 -14.25 4.98
CA TYR A 231 -6.40 -14.04 4.46
C TYR A 231 -6.57 -14.37 2.98
N CYS A 232 -5.48 -14.36 2.21
CA CYS A 232 -5.52 -14.71 0.78
C CYS A 232 -4.70 -15.95 0.44
N ALA A 233 -3.78 -16.39 1.33
CA ALA A 233 -2.79 -17.41 1.01
C ALA A 233 -3.38 -18.77 0.61
N LEU A 234 -4.57 -19.12 1.10
CA LEU A 234 -5.27 -20.36 0.76
C LEU A 234 -6.48 -20.17 -0.18
N ASP A 235 -6.68 -18.97 -0.70
CA ASP A 235 -7.80 -18.62 -1.59
C ASP A 235 -7.28 -17.94 -2.87
N LEU A 236 -6.02 -18.14 -3.24
CA LEU A 236 -5.37 -17.44 -4.35
C LEU A 236 -6.00 -17.75 -5.71
N GLU A 237 -6.42 -19.00 -5.95
CA GLU A 237 -7.03 -19.37 -7.22
C GLU A 237 -8.36 -18.62 -7.42
N GLU A 238 -9.26 -18.59 -6.42
CA GLU A 238 -10.49 -17.82 -6.47
C GLU A 238 -10.24 -16.33 -6.67
N TYR A 239 -9.22 -15.80 -5.98
CA TYR A 239 -8.80 -14.41 -6.12
C TYR A 239 -8.34 -14.07 -7.55
N TYR A 240 -7.50 -14.94 -8.15
CA TYR A 240 -7.04 -14.77 -9.51
C TYR A 240 -8.17 -14.92 -10.53
N ASP A 241 -9.08 -15.89 -10.33
CA ASP A 241 -10.26 -16.07 -11.19
C ASP A 241 -11.10 -14.80 -11.24
N PHE A 242 -11.35 -14.18 -10.08
CA PHE A 242 -12.05 -12.90 -10.00
C PHE A 242 -11.29 -11.78 -10.72
N CYS A 243 -10.00 -11.61 -10.44
CA CYS A 243 -9.18 -10.59 -11.09
C CYS A 243 -9.17 -10.76 -12.61
N VAL A 244 -9.05 -11.98 -13.11
CA VAL A 244 -9.09 -12.29 -14.54
C VAL A 244 -10.47 -11.99 -15.14
N SER A 245 -11.56 -12.40 -14.45
CA SER A 245 -12.92 -12.16 -14.92
C SER A 245 -13.26 -10.68 -15.02
N GLU A 246 -12.78 -9.89 -14.07
CA GLU A 246 -12.93 -8.44 -14.07
C GLU A 246 -11.81 -7.72 -14.84
N ASN A 247 -10.87 -8.45 -15.50
CA ASN A 247 -9.73 -7.89 -16.23
C ASN A 247 -8.93 -6.87 -15.40
N LEU A 248 -8.51 -7.27 -14.20
CA LEU A 248 -7.68 -6.48 -13.30
C LEU A 248 -6.23 -6.97 -13.37
N GLY A 249 -5.27 -6.06 -13.44
CA GLY A 249 -3.89 -6.33 -13.10
C GLY A 249 -3.76 -6.60 -11.60
N ILE A 250 -2.70 -7.29 -11.16
CA ILE A 250 -2.48 -7.57 -9.73
C ILE A 250 -1.10 -7.05 -9.34
N TYR A 251 -1.09 -6.22 -8.29
CA TYR A 251 0.13 -5.66 -7.70
C TYR A 251 0.20 -6.04 -6.22
N TRP A 252 0.95 -7.08 -5.93
CA TRP A 252 1.12 -7.61 -4.59
C TRP A 252 1.88 -6.66 -3.67
N CYS A 253 1.42 -6.52 -2.42
CA CYS A 253 2.24 -5.99 -1.34
C CYS A 253 2.37 -7.04 -0.22
N GLU A 254 3.48 -6.98 0.52
CA GLU A 254 3.70 -7.86 1.66
C GLU A 254 3.07 -7.27 2.92
N LEU A 255 2.37 -8.12 3.68
CA LEU A 255 1.90 -7.77 5.02
C LEU A 255 2.85 -8.36 6.07
N ASN A 256 3.66 -7.49 6.68
CA ASN A 256 4.63 -7.87 7.71
C ASN A 256 4.13 -7.59 9.13
N HIS A 257 3.12 -6.75 9.25
CA HIS A 257 2.48 -6.38 10.51
C HIS A 257 0.97 -6.19 10.30
N PRO A 258 0.12 -6.70 11.23
CA PRO A 258 0.47 -7.51 12.42
C PRO A 258 1.21 -8.81 12.05
N MET A 259 2.12 -9.26 12.92
CA MET A 259 2.93 -10.46 12.68
C MET A 259 2.08 -11.73 12.58
N GLU A 260 0.94 -11.73 13.23
CA GLU A 260 -0.07 -12.79 13.25
C GLU A 260 -0.65 -13.09 11.87
N LEU A 261 -0.54 -12.15 10.95
CA LEU A 261 -1.08 -12.25 9.59
C LEU A 261 -0.02 -12.63 8.54
N ASP A 262 1.25 -12.64 8.92
CA ASP A 262 2.34 -13.03 8.03
C ASP A 262 2.43 -14.55 7.91
N ILE A 263 1.93 -15.13 6.81
CA ILE A 263 1.91 -16.57 6.56
C ILE A 263 3.28 -17.25 6.73
N ARG A 264 4.37 -16.52 6.52
CA ARG A 264 5.75 -17.01 6.64
C ARG A 264 6.12 -17.40 8.08
N ARG A 265 5.40 -16.86 9.07
CA ARG A 265 5.63 -17.09 10.51
C ARG A 265 4.88 -18.30 11.06
N HIS A 266 3.95 -18.82 10.28
CA HIS A 266 3.11 -19.95 10.69
C HIS A 266 3.80 -21.31 10.50
N SER A 267 3.09 -22.38 10.88
CA SER A 267 3.58 -23.77 10.82
C SER A 267 4.03 -24.15 9.40
N GLN A 268 4.91 -25.16 9.32
CA GLN A 268 5.32 -25.70 8.03
C GLN A 268 4.10 -26.16 7.22
N THR A 269 3.14 -26.82 7.86
CA THR A 269 1.90 -27.29 7.22
C THR A 269 1.17 -26.15 6.54
N LEU A 270 0.98 -25.00 7.20
CA LEU A 270 0.31 -23.83 6.60
C LEU A 270 1.10 -23.25 5.45
N ARG A 271 2.43 -23.19 5.55
CA ARG A 271 3.28 -22.73 4.46
C ARG A 271 3.22 -23.67 3.26
N ASP A 272 3.19 -24.98 3.49
CA ASP A 272 3.08 -25.98 2.42
C ASP A 272 1.73 -25.87 1.70
N LEU A 273 0.62 -25.67 2.43
CA LEU A 273 -0.70 -25.41 1.84
C LEU A 273 -0.69 -24.13 0.99
N ALA A 274 -0.05 -23.06 1.47
CA ALA A 274 0.09 -21.82 0.71
C ALA A 274 0.96 -22.02 -0.56
N VAL A 275 1.99 -22.84 -0.50
CA VAL A 275 2.82 -23.22 -1.66
C VAL A 275 2.00 -24.02 -2.67
N GLU A 276 1.18 -24.96 -2.22
CA GLU A 276 0.27 -25.71 -3.12
C GLU A 276 -0.70 -24.77 -3.84
N GLU A 277 -1.26 -23.81 -3.11
CA GLU A 277 -2.17 -22.82 -3.70
C GLU A 277 -1.47 -21.92 -4.72
N ILE A 278 -0.25 -21.45 -4.41
CA ILE A 278 0.58 -20.71 -5.38
C ILE A 278 0.85 -21.56 -6.64
N ASN A 279 1.17 -22.86 -6.49
CA ASN A 279 1.40 -23.73 -7.62
C ASN A 279 0.15 -23.89 -8.49
N ARG A 280 -1.06 -24.04 -7.91
CA ARG A 280 -2.32 -24.07 -8.67
C ARG A 280 -2.48 -22.83 -9.54
N VAL A 281 -2.22 -21.64 -8.97
CA VAL A 281 -2.27 -20.38 -9.71
C VAL A 281 -1.22 -20.35 -10.83
N ILE A 282 0.02 -20.77 -10.55
CA ILE A 282 1.08 -20.80 -11.56
C ILE A 282 0.74 -21.79 -12.68
N ASP A 283 0.20 -22.96 -12.36
CA ASP A 283 -0.19 -23.98 -13.36
C ASP A 283 -1.33 -23.47 -14.25
N LYS A 284 -2.30 -22.74 -13.66
CA LYS A 284 -3.44 -22.20 -14.40
C LYS A 284 -3.14 -20.93 -15.19
N TYR A 285 -2.27 -20.06 -14.68
CA TYR A 285 -2.05 -18.72 -15.20
C TYR A 285 -0.60 -18.40 -15.56
N GLY A 286 0.33 -19.34 -15.38
CA GLY A 286 1.77 -19.13 -15.52
C GLY A 286 2.22 -18.76 -16.94
N ASP A 287 1.47 -19.15 -17.96
CA ASP A 287 1.72 -18.77 -19.36
C ASP A 287 1.44 -17.28 -19.63
N ARG A 288 0.67 -16.65 -18.77
CA ARG A 288 0.47 -15.20 -18.78
C ARG A 288 1.68 -14.57 -18.12
N ARG A 289 2.69 -14.20 -18.91
CA ARG A 289 3.87 -13.47 -18.41
C ARG A 289 3.42 -12.18 -17.74
N SER A 290 3.32 -12.20 -16.41
CA SER A 290 2.92 -11.03 -15.61
C SER A 290 3.82 -10.91 -14.40
N LEU A 291 4.11 -9.67 -13.99
CA LEU A 291 4.84 -9.37 -12.76
C LEU A 291 4.19 -10.06 -11.54
N ALA A 292 2.86 -10.14 -11.52
CA ALA A 292 2.13 -10.79 -10.44
C ALA A 292 2.50 -12.27 -10.25
N ILE A 293 2.67 -13.02 -11.35
CA ILE A 293 3.11 -14.43 -11.31
C ILE A 293 4.56 -14.54 -10.83
N ASP A 294 5.43 -13.62 -11.24
CA ASP A 294 6.85 -13.65 -10.81
C ASP A 294 6.98 -13.31 -9.32
N VAL A 295 6.16 -12.42 -8.81
CA VAL A 295 6.06 -12.15 -7.36
C VAL A 295 5.58 -13.39 -6.60
N LEU A 296 4.56 -14.11 -7.10
CA LEU A 296 4.12 -15.37 -6.48
C LEU A 296 5.21 -16.44 -6.47
N LYS A 297 6.00 -16.58 -7.54
CA LYS A 297 7.16 -17.47 -7.55
C LYS A 297 8.18 -17.10 -6.46
N THR A 298 8.39 -15.81 -6.26
CA THR A 298 9.25 -15.30 -5.17
C THR A 298 8.68 -15.63 -3.79
N TYR A 299 7.39 -15.43 -3.58
CA TYR A 299 6.71 -15.81 -2.33
C TYR A 299 6.79 -17.30 -2.08
N ARG A 300 6.56 -18.16 -3.09
CA ARG A 300 6.73 -19.61 -3.00
C ARG A 300 8.12 -19.98 -2.49
N ASN A 301 9.16 -19.43 -3.12
CA ASN A 301 10.54 -19.70 -2.72
C ASN A 301 10.80 -19.26 -1.28
N THR A 302 10.28 -18.10 -0.87
CA THR A 302 10.40 -17.59 0.51
C THR A 302 9.69 -18.48 1.52
N LEU A 303 8.52 -19.04 1.18
CA LEU A 303 7.77 -19.95 2.05
C LEU A 303 8.48 -21.31 2.23
N GLN A 304 9.21 -21.74 1.22
CA GLN A 304 10.01 -22.98 1.23
C GLN A 304 11.38 -22.81 1.90
N ASP A 305 11.86 -21.57 2.02
CA ASP A 305 13.17 -21.29 2.60
C ASP A 305 13.09 -21.25 4.13
N ASN A 306 13.72 -22.24 4.78
CA ASN A 306 13.84 -22.32 6.24
C ASN A 306 14.74 -21.24 6.85
N SER A 307 15.46 -20.45 6.06
CA SER A 307 16.27 -19.33 6.57
C SER A 307 15.41 -18.27 7.29
N TYR A 308 14.12 -18.20 6.93
CA TYR A 308 13.12 -17.33 7.57
C TYR A 308 12.84 -17.69 9.02
N LEU A 309 13.10 -18.93 9.43
CA LEU A 309 12.92 -19.40 10.82
C LEU A 309 13.76 -18.61 11.83
N LYS A 310 14.86 -17.99 11.40
CA LYS A 310 15.67 -17.10 12.25
C LYS A 310 14.92 -15.86 12.75
N TYR A 311 13.82 -15.49 12.09
CA TYR A 311 12.99 -14.34 12.48
C TYR A 311 11.74 -14.76 13.26
N GLN A 312 11.56 -16.07 13.53
CA GLN A 312 10.40 -16.63 14.24
C GLN A 312 10.62 -16.76 15.75
N GLU A 313 11.80 -16.42 16.29
CA GLU A 313 12.21 -16.69 17.67
C GLU A 313 11.23 -16.23 18.76
N ASN A 314 10.24 -15.38 18.41
CA ASN A 314 9.26 -14.86 19.37
C ASN A 314 7.79 -14.95 18.88
N PHE A 315 7.48 -15.74 17.84
CA PHE A 315 6.13 -15.87 17.32
C PHE A 315 5.52 -17.23 17.67
N LYS A 316 4.31 -17.24 18.24
CA LYS A 316 3.52 -18.45 18.48
C LYS A 316 2.24 -18.38 17.65
N SER A 317 1.99 -19.41 16.83
CA SER A 317 0.78 -19.48 16.01
C SER A 317 -0.51 -19.35 16.84
N SER A 318 -0.52 -19.83 18.08
CA SER A 318 -1.65 -19.68 19.01
C SER A 318 -2.00 -18.22 19.35
N GLU A 319 -1.05 -17.28 19.21
CA GLU A 319 -1.29 -15.85 19.40
C GLU A 319 -2.19 -15.29 18.30
N THR A 320 -2.15 -15.88 17.10
CA THR A 320 -3.00 -15.49 15.96
C THR A 320 -4.48 -15.67 16.26
N LEU A 321 -4.87 -16.79 16.88
CA LEU A 321 -6.27 -17.01 17.25
C LEU A 321 -6.72 -16.03 18.33
N ALA A 322 -5.90 -15.80 19.34
CA ALA A 322 -6.17 -14.82 20.39
C ALA A 322 -6.34 -13.41 19.81
N TRP A 323 -5.49 -13.02 18.87
CA TRP A 323 -5.57 -11.76 18.16
C TRP A 323 -6.89 -11.61 17.38
N HIS A 324 -7.34 -12.67 16.66
CA HIS A 324 -8.62 -12.64 15.94
C HIS A 324 -9.80 -12.48 16.89
N ILE A 325 -9.80 -13.20 18.02
CA ILE A 325 -10.84 -13.09 19.05
C ILE A 325 -10.90 -11.65 19.60
N GLU A 326 -9.76 -11.02 19.85
CA GLU A 326 -9.70 -9.63 20.33
C GLU A 326 -10.27 -8.66 19.29
N ILE A 327 -9.88 -8.79 18.02
CA ILE A 327 -10.40 -7.98 16.91
C ILE A 327 -11.91 -8.17 16.73
N GLU A 328 -12.40 -9.40 16.74
CA GLU A 328 -13.81 -9.74 16.60
C GLU A 328 -14.65 -9.14 17.72
N ASN A 329 -14.17 -9.20 18.95
CA ASN A 329 -14.84 -8.61 20.10
C ASN A 329 -14.85 -7.08 20.01
N THR A 330 -13.73 -6.48 19.61
CA THR A 330 -13.57 -5.04 19.46
C THR A 330 -14.49 -4.49 18.37
N LEU A 331 -14.57 -5.15 17.23
CA LEU A 331 -15.40 -4.77 16.08
C LEU A 331 -16.83 -5.31 16.15
N LYS A 332 -17.15 -6.15 17.15
CA LYS A 332 -18.45 -6.84 17.31
C LYS A 332 -18.85 -7.63 16.06
N LYS A 333 -17.88 -8.34 15.46
CA LYS A 333 -18.13 -9.12 14.26
C LYS A 333 -19.11 -10.28 14.50
N THR A 334 -20.03 -10.46 13.56
CA THR A 334 -20.93 -11.63 13.51
C THR A 334 -20.23 -12.85 12.93
N ASN A 335 -19.56 -12.69 11.79
CA ASN A 335 -18.78 -13.76 11.18
C ASN A 335 -17.45 -13.92 11.94
N LYS A 336 -17.06 -15.17 12.12
CA LYS A 336 -15.86 -15.52 12.89
C LYS A 336 -14.74 -16.02 11.97
N PHE A 337 -13.51 -15.71 12.31
CA PHE A 337 -12.34 -16.19 11.57
C PHE A 337 -12.32 -17.71 11.43
N VAL A 338 -12.65 -18.42 12.50
CA VAL A 338 -12.67 -19.88 12.52
C VAL A 338 -13.72 -20.49 11.58
N GLU A 339 -14.78 -19.76 11.29
CA GLU A 339 -15.85 -20.16 10.36
C GLU A 339 -15.45 -19.87 8.91
N LEU A 340 -14.82 -18.73 8.66
CA LEU A 340 -14.44 -18.28 7.33
C LEU A 340 -13.19 -18.99 6.80
N TRP A 341 -12.24 -19.30 7.70
CA TRP A 341 -10.99 -20.00 7.36
C TRP A 341 -10.78 -21.24 8.24
N PRO A 342 -11.62 -22.27 8.14
CA PRO A 342 -11.57 -23.43 9.04
C PRO A 342 -10.25 -24.20 8.95
N THR A 343 -9.65 -24.28 7.76
CA THR A 343 -8.34 -24.95 7.59
C THR A 343 -7.23 -24.17 8.31
N LEU A 344 -7.18 -22.84 8.14
CA LEU A 344 -6.23 -21.99 8.86
C LEU A 344 -6.44 -22.10 10.38
N ALA A 345 -7.70 -21.98 10.83
CA ALA A 345 -8.02 -22.02 12.24
C ALA A 345 -7.60 -23.32 12.92
N LYS A 346 -7.72 -24.46 12.21
CA LYS A 346 -7.28 -25.77 12.70
C LYS A 346 -5.76 -25.84 12.89
N GLU A 347 -5.00 -25.27 11.97
CA GLU A 347 -3.55 -25.35 11.97
C GLU A 347 -2.86 -24.33 12.90
N ILE A 348 -3.59 -23.31 13.37
CA ILE A 348 -3.07 -22.30 14.32
C ILE A 348 -3.51 -22.53 15.77
N GLN A 349 -4.36 -23.53 16.04
CA GLN A 349 -4.72 -23.96 17.40
C GLN A 349 -3.56 -24.72 18.06
#